data_529da1ad0b95f788f9eac2940469719e
#
_entry.id   529da1ad0b95f788f9eac2940469719e
#
_cell.length_a   1.000
_cell.length_b   1.000
_cell.length_c   1.000
_cell.angle_alpha   90.00
_cell.angle_beta   90.00
_cell.angle_gamma   90.00
#
_symmetry.space_group_name_H-M   'P 1'
#
loop_
_entity.id
_entity.type
_entity.pdbx_description
1 polymer ?
#
loop_
_entity_poly.entity_id
_entity_poly.type
_entity_poly.pdbx_seq_one_letter_code
_entity_poly.pdbx_strand_id
1 'polypeptide(L)'
;MQETENDILKRVRKIEIKTRGLSNEIFAGKYHTAFRGRGMSFSEVREYRAGDDVRDIDWNVTARSRTPHIKVYEEERELTMMLLVDVSGSRMFGTTDRLKKNLQTEIAAVLAFSAAQNNDKVGCIFFSDRVEKFIPPKKGRSHILMIIRELIGFRPESAGTKLSEPVRFLTNVNKKRCTTFILSDFMDSTGDKSALDDALKIAGSKHDLVGIRVYDPRETELPDVGIVELKDAESGRKVWVDTSSRAVRDHYAASWQRRSGEIEATLKHNRIDTAMTVSYTHL
;
A
#
# COMPACT_ATOMS: atom_id res chain seq x y z
N MET A 1 26.46 -6.56 -6.54
CA MET A 1 26.85 -5.22 -7.05
C MET A 1 26.11 -4.19 -6.22
N GLN A 2 26.80 -3.23 -5.61
CA GLN A 2 26.14 -2.13 -4.88
C GLN A 2 25.58 -1.15 -5.90
N GLU A 3 24.26 -0.94 -5.91
CA GLU A 3 23.66 0.13 -6.72
C GLU A 3 24.22 1.48 -6.25
N THR A 4 24.76 2.25 -7.18
CA THR A 4 25.27 3.59 -6.87
C THR A 4 24.10 4.56 -6.63
N GLU A 5 24.35 5.63 -5.88
CA GLU A 5 23.33 6.66 -5.60
C GLU A 5 22.73 7.24 -6.89
N ASN A 6 23.54 7.37 -7.94
CA ASN A 6 23.10 7.81 -9.28
C ASN A 6 22.14 6.82 -9.94
N ASP A 7 22.29 5.51 -9.74
CA ASP A 7 21.40 4.52 -10.31
C ASP A 7 20.05 4.54 -9.61
N ILE A 8 20.05 4.74 -8.29
CA ILE A 8 18.81 4.92 -7.51
C ILE A 8 18.05 6.16 -7.99
N LEU A 9 18.73 7.29 -8.17
CA LEU A 9 18.10 8.53 -8.65
C LEU A 9 17.52 8.39 -10.06
N LYS A 10 18.22 7.70 -10.98
CA LYS A 10 17.70 7.40 -12.33
C LYS A 10 16.45 6.54 -12.25
N ARG A 11 16.42 5.53 -11.37
CA ARG A 11 15.26 4.66 -11.17
C ARG A 11 14.07 5.42 -10.59
N VAL A 12 14.28 6.24 -9.56
CA VAL A 12 13.25 7.12 -8.99
C VAL A 12 12.61 7.98 -10.07
N ARG A 13 13.44 8.63 -10.91
CA ARG A 13 12.96 9.48 -12.00
C ARG A 13 12.19 8.69 -13.07
N LYS A 14 12.64 7.47 -13.40
CA LYS A 14 11.95 6.58 -14.35
C LYS A 14 10.58 6.16 -13.82
N ILE A 15 10.50 5.80 -12.53
CA ILE A 15 9.25 5.45 -11.84
C ILE A 15 8.32 6.65 -11.83
N GLU A 16 8.79 7.83 -11.46
CA GLU A 16 7.99 9.05 -11.46
C GLU A 16 7.39 9.37 -12.83
N ILE A 17 8.17 9.27 -13.91
CA ILE A 17 7.69 9.54 -15.27
C ILE A 17 6.62 8.51 -15.67
N LYS A 18 6.85 7.22 -15.37
CA LYS A 18 5.92 6.13 -15.69
C LYS A 18 4.60 6.27 -14.92
N THR A 19 4.66 6.66 -13.66
CA THR A 19 3.48 6.71 -12.79
C THR A 19 2.62 7.95 -13.01
N ARG A 20 3.14 9.04 -13.55
CA ARG A 20 2.36 10.26 -13.87
C ARG A 20 1.18 10.00 -14.82
N GLY A 21 1.34 9.12 -15.80
CA GLY A 21 0.26 8.74 -16.72
C GLY A 21 -0.80 7.87 -16.06
N LEU A 22 -0.35 6.86 -15.32
CA LEU A 22 -1.20 5.86 -14.69
C LEU A 22 -2.05 6.42 -13.53
N SER A 23 -1.53 7.36 -12.74
CA SER A 23 -2.28 7.94 -11.61
C SER A 23 -3.51 8.74 -12.06
N ASN A 24 -3.46 9.36 -13.25
CA ASN A 24 -4.60 10.08 -13.81
C ASN A 24 -5.75 9.16 -14.23
N GLU A 25 -5.45 7.93 -14.65
CA GLU A 25 -6.46 6.99 -15.17
C GLU A 25 -7.11 6.15 -14.06
N ILE A 26 -6.33 5.73 -13.06
CA ILE A 26 -6.79 4.77 -12.03
C ILE A 26 -7.71 5.43 -11.01
N PHE A 27 -7.52 6.70 -10.67
CA PHE A 27 -8.19 7.33 -9.54
C PHE A 27 -9.18 8.45 -9.87
N ALA A 28 -9.29 8.87 -11.14
CA ALA A 28 -10.23 9.92 -11.54
C ALA A 28 -11.71 9.57 -11.30
N GLY A 29 -12.05 8.30 -11.08
CA GLY A 29 -13.45 7.86 -11.06
C GLY A 29 -14.03 7.34 -9.74
N LYS A 30 -13.25 6.87 -8.76
CA LYS A 30 -13.81 6.08 -7.63
C LYS A 30 -13.44 6.51 -6.22
N TYR A 31 -12.48 7.39 -6.02
CA TYR A 31 -12.02 7.75 -4.67
C TYR A 31 -12.88 8.81 -3.96
N HIS A 32 -13.72 9.57 -4.69
CA HIS A 32 -14.52 10.66 -4.12
C HIS A 32 -15.71 10.21 -3.25
N THR A 33 -16.11 8.95 -3.28
CA THR A 33 -17.38 8.53 -2.67
C THR A 33 -17.29 7.88 -1.29
N ALA A 34 -16.11 7.48 -0.81
CA ALA A 34 -16.00 6.66 0.40
C ALA A 34 -15.75 7.43 1.71
N PHE A 35 -15.29 8.69 1.67
CA PHE A 35 -14.77 9.33 2.87
C PHE A 35 -15.42 10.69 3.19
N ARG A 36 -16.31 10.69 4.18
CA ARG A 36 -16.89 11.91 4.79
C ARG A 36 -16.20 12.23 6.13
N GLY A 37 -15.31 13.23 6.19
CA GLY A 37 -14.66 13.77 7.39
C GLY A 37 -14.95 15.27 7.57
N ARG A 38 -14.89 15.79 8.78
CA ARG A 38 -15.24 17.18 9.11
C ARG A 38 -14.00 18.08 9.04
N GLY A 39 -13.86 18.83 7.98
CA GLY A 39 -13.00 20.01 7.86
C GLY A 39 -13.66 20.94 6.86
N MET A 40 -13.97 22.17 7.25
CA MET A 40 -14.59 23.16 6.35
C MET A 40 -13.53 24.19 5.98
N SER A 41 -13.18 24.30 4.68
CA SER A 41 -12.44 25.43 4.15
C SER A 41 -13.41 26.39 3.48
N PHE A 42 -13.12 27.68 3.60
CA PHE A 42 -13.88 28.71 2.89
C PHE A 42 -13.69 28.50 1.38
N SER A 43 -14.79 28.32 0.64
CA SER A 43 -14.78 28.12 -0.81
C SER A 43 -15.11 29.44 -1.53
N GLU A 44 -16.29 29.94 -1.30
CA GLU A 44 -16.78 31.17 -1.96
C GLU A 44 -17.81 31.89 -1.13
N VAL A 45 -18.15 33.12 -1.57
CA VAL A 45 -19.32 33.84 -1.08
C VAL A 45 -20.36 33.88 -2.20
N ARG A 46 -21.58 33.42 -1.91
CA ARG A 46 -22.72 33.52 -2.83
C ARG A 46 -23.90 34.19 -2.19
N GLU A 47 -24.85 34.64 -2.99
CA GLU A 47 -26.10 35.19 -2.48
C GLU A 47 -26.88 34.15 -1.66
N TYR A 48 -27.48 34.64 -0.58
CA TYR A 48 -28.36 33.88 0.30
C TYR A 48 -29.58 33.35 -0.47
N ARG A 49 -29.94 32.12 -0.27
CA ARG A 49 -31.15 31.48 -0.78
C ARG A 49 -32.02 30.99 0.37
N ALA A 50 -33.33 31.04 0.20
CA ALA A 50 -34.25 30.50 1.21
C ALA A 50 -33.92 29.03 1.52
N GLY A 51 -33.62 28.74 2.79
CA GLY A 51 -33.17 27.43 3.27
C GLY A 51 -31.71 27.34 3.68
N ASP A 52 -30.89 28.36 3.39
CA ASP A 52 -29.51 28.45 3.86
C ASP A 52 -29.47 28.81 5.37
N ASP A 53 -28.41 28.38 6.08
CA ASP A 53 -28.25 28.70 7.50
C ASP A 53 -27.84 30.16 7.68
N VAL A 54 -28.63 30.90 8.44
CA VAL A 54 -28.41 32.35 8.75
C VAL A 54 -27.09 32.60 9.48
N ARG A 55 -26.51 31.55 10.10
CA ARG A 55 -25.22 31.65 10.81
C ARG A 55 -24.04 31.79 9.86
N ASP A 56 -24.19 31.37 8.61
CA ASP A 56 -23.17 31.46 7.57
C ASP A 56 -23.18 32.76 6.80
N ILE A 57 -24.05 33.73 7.18
CA ILE A 57 -24.11 35.06 6.54
C ILE A 57 -22.79 35.81 6.75
N ASP A 58 -22.18 36.24 5.65
CA ASP A 58 -21.06 37.20 5.68
C ASP A 58 -21.55 38.61 5.76
N TRP A 59 -21.62 39.15 6.98
CA TRP A 59 -22.10 40.50 7.24
C TRP A 59 -21.24 41.59 6.57
N ASN A 60 -19.94 41.35 6.34
CA ASN A 60 -19.06 42.31 5.68
C ASN A 60 -19.35 42.44 4.18
N VAL A 61 -19.59 41.30 3.50
CA VAL A 61 -19.99 41.31 2.09
C VAL A 61 -21.43 41.83 1.93
N THR A 62 -22.34 41.37 2.78
CA THR A 62 -23.74 41.80 2.80
C THR A 62 -23.87 43.31 2.96
N ALA A 63 -23.08 43.92 3.85
CA ALA A 63 -23.09 45.40 4.04
C ALA A 63 -22.62 46.16 2.79
N ARG A 64 -21.75 45.55 1.96
CA ARG A 64 -21.26 46.19 0.72
C ARG A 64 -22.17 45.99 -0.47
N SER A 65 -22.73 44.78 -0.59
CA SER A 65 -23.57 44.37 -1.74
C SER A 65 -25.05 44.78 -1.59
N ARG A 66 -25.49 45.10 -0.36
CA ARG A 66 -26.87 45.36 0.03
C ARG A 66 -27.83 44.16 -0.16
N THR A 67 -27.32 43.03 -0.50
CA THR A 67 -28.03 41.73 -0.57
C THR A 67 -27.37 40.76 0.37
N PRO A 68 -28.13 39.90 1.08
CA PRO A 68 -27.53 38.89 1.97
C PRO A 68 -26.63 37.91 1.21
N HIS A 69 -25.44 37.72 1.70
CA HIS A 69 -24.48 36.76 1.15
C HIS A 69 -24.05 35.77 2.24
N ILE A 70 -23.86 34.49 1.85
CA ILE A 70 -23.38 33.45 2.76
C ILE A 70 -21.98 33.03 2.36
N LYS A 71 -21.23 32.58 3.38
CA LYS A 71 -19.96 31.88 3.21
C LYS A 71 -20.27 30.42 2.88
N VAL A 72 -19.88 30.00 1.71
CA VAL A 72 -19.93 28.59 1.33
C VAL A 72 -18.62 27.95 1.77
N TYR A 73 -18.72 26.94 2.60
CA TYR A 73 -17.58 26.16 3.02
C TYR A 73 -17.57 24.85 2.25
N GLU A 74 -16.48 24.55 1.59
CA GLU A 74 -16.21 23.21 1.07
C GLU A 74 -15.44 22.40 2.11
N GLU A 75 -15.82 21.15 2.25
CA GLU A 75 -15.16 20.25 3.16
C GLU A 75 -13.84 19.79 2.54
N GLU A 76 -12.75 20.53 2.80
CA GLU A 76 -11.40 20.09 2.44
C GLU A 76 -11.01 18.92 3.32
N ARG A 77 -10.96 17.74 2.74
CA ARG A 77 -10.59 16.52 3.41
C ARG A 77 -9.15 16.20 3.13
N GLU A 78 -8.29 16.55 4.06
CA GLU A 78 -6.96 15.98 4.08
C GLU A 78 -7.04 14.51 4.50
N LEU A 79 -6.99 13.64 3.53
CA LEU A 79 -6.86 12.22 3.82
C LEU A 79 -5.41 11.89 4.17
N THR A 80 -5.24 10.86 4.96
CA THR A 80 -3.92 10.29 5.24
C THR A 80 -3.87 8.91 4.61
N MET A 81 -2.90 8.70 3.73
CA MET A 81 -2.58 7.40 3.17
C MET A 81 -1.37 6.82 3.89
N MET A 82 -1.47 5.56 4.30
CA MET A 82 -0.35 4.80 4.84
C MET A 82 -0.01 3.63 3.92
N LEU A 83 1.25 3.48 3.60
CA LEU A 83 1.78 2.34 2.85
C LEU A 83 2.50 1.41 3.83
N LEU A 84 2.03 0.19 3.99
CA LEU A 84 2.72 -0.88 4.71
C LEU A 84 3.40 -1.73 3.64
N VAL A 85 4.72 -1.66 3.57
CA VAL A 85 5.49 -2.34 2.52
C VAL A 85 6.36 -3.42 3.14
N ASP A 86 6.09 -4.64 2.71
CA ASP A 86 6.89 -5.81 3.05
C ASP A 86 8.28 -5.69 2.44
N VAL A 87 9.30 -5.73 3.30
CA VAL A 87 10.70 -5.66 2.87
C VAL A 87 11.48 -6.94 3.21
N SER A 88 10.79 -8.03 3.58
CA SER A 88 11.34 -9.34 3.92
C SER A 88 12.17 -9.97 2.81
N GLY A 89 12.78 -11.10 3.10
CA GLY A 89 13.64 -11.85 2.17
C GLY A 89 12.92 -12.29 0.88
N SER A 90 11.64 -12.61 0.96
CA SER A 90 10.82 -13.04 -0.19
C SER A 90 10.72 -11.98 -1.29
N ARG A 91 10.89 -10.69 -0.96
CA ARG A 91 10.92 -9.56 -1.88
C ARG A 91 12.06 -9.63 -2.91
N MET A 92 13.17 -10.29 -2.55
CA MET A 92 14.32 -10.45 -3.44
C MET A 92 14.15 -11.59 -4.45
N PHE A 93 13.04 -12.33 -4.36
CA PHE A 93 12.69 -13.36 -5.32
C PHE A 93 12.18 -12.73 -6.62
N GLY A 94 12.51 -13.35 -7.74
CA GLY A 94 12.02 -12.98 -9.07
C GLY A 94 12.71 -13.83 -10.13
N THR A 95 11.94 -14.35 -11.07
CA THR A 95 12.39 -15.25 -12.14
C THR A 95 12.63 -14.55 -13.47
N THR A 96 12.25 -13.28 -13.55
CA THR A 96 12.49 -12.41 -14.69
C THR A 96 13.43 -11.27 -14.28
N ASP A 97 13.82 -10.41 -15.22
CA ASP A 97 14.64 -9.21 -14.95
C ASP A 97 14.01 -8.24 -13.92
N ARG A 98 12.80 -8.55 -13.45
CA ARG A 98 12.06 -7.74 -12.48
C ARG A 98 11.81 -8.52 -11.19
N LEU A 99 12.56 -8.18 -10.16
CA LEU A 99 12.34 -8.66 -8.80
C LEU A 99 11.00 -8.14 -8.25
N LYS A 100 10.32 -8.89 -7.37
CA LYS A 100 9.13 -8.43 -6.63
C LYS A 100 9.34 -7.04 -5.99
N LYS A 101 10.56 -6.79 -5.51
CA LYS A 101 11.00 -5.48 -5.00
C LYS A 101 10.68 -4.32 -5.96
N ASN A 102 10.92 -4.51 -7.25
CA ASN A 102 10.70 -3.45 -8.24
C ASN A 102 9.22 -3.17 -8.44
N LEU A 103 8.42 -4.23 -8.54
CA LEU A 103 6.97 -4.11 -8.70
C LEU A 103 6.32 -3.47 -7.47
N GLN A 104 6.66 -3.91 -6.25
CA GLN A 104 6.18 -3.28 -5.02
C GLN A 104 6.52 -1.80 -4.95
N THR A 105 7.74 -1.43 -5.37
CA THR A 105 8.18 -0.03 -5.41
C THR A 105 7.38 0.78 -6.46
N GLU A 106 7.12 0.21 -7.63
CA GLU A 106 6.29 0.86 -8.67
C GLU A 106 4.86 1.08 -8.17
N ILE A 107 4.24 0.07 -7.55
CA ILE A 107 2.89 0.18 -6.99
C ILE A 107 2.84 1.23 -5.88
N ALA A 108 3.78 1.18 -4.92
CA ALA A 108 3.87 2.17 -3.85
C ALA A 108 4.02 3.59 -4.40
N ALA A 109 4.80 3.77 -5.47
CA ALA A 109 4.97 5.06 -6.12
C ALA A 109 3.69 5.55 -6.81
N VAL A 110 2.97 4.68 -7.55
CA VAL A 110 1.68 5.01 -8.18
C VAL A 110 0.69 5.51 -7.13
N LEU A 111 0.52 4.75 -6.05
CA LEU A 111 -0.39 5.10 -4.96
C LEU A 111 0.01 6.42 -4.30
N ALA A 112 1.30 6.59 -3.97
CA ALA A 112 1.80 7.79 -3.32
C ALA A 112 1.65 9.06 -4.19
N PHE A 113 1.96 8.97 -5.49
CA PHE A 113 1.79 10.10 -6.40
C PHE A 113 0.31 10.44 -6.64
N SER A 114 -0.57 9.43 -6.68
CA SER A 114 -2.01 9.66 -6.76
C SER A 114 -2.55 10.41 -5.54
N ALA A 115 -2.15 10.00 -4.34
CA ALA A 115 -2.49 10.72 -3.11
C ALA A 115 -1.96 12.17 -3.11
N ALA A 116 -0.76 12.39 -3.63
CA ALA A 116 -0.20 13.74 -3.74
C ALA A 116 -1.00 14.66 -4.67
N GLN A 117 -1.56 14.13 -5.75
CA GLN A 117 -2.42 14.90 -6.66
C GLN A 117 -3.69 15.38 -5.95
N ASN A 118 -4.19 14.59 -5.01
CA ASN A 118 -5.33 14.94 -4.16
C ASN A 118 -4.93 15.77 -2.92
N ASN A 119 -3.68 16.23 -2.84
CA ASN A 119 -3.15 16.97 -1.69
C ASN A 119 -3.20 16.21 -0.35
N ASP A 120 -3.20 14.88 -0.39
CA ASP A 120 -3.24 14.00 0.77
C ASP A 120 -1.85 13.85 1.42
N LYS A 121 -1.85 13.44 2.70
CA LYS A 121 -0.63 13.08 3.42
C LYS A 121 -0.28 11.62 3.15
N VAL A 122 0.98 11.34 2.83
CA VAL A 122 1.48 9.98 2.60
C VAL A 122 2.53 9.63 3.64
N GLY A 123 2.31 8.52 4.34
CA GLY A 123 3.29 7.91 5.24
C GLY A 123 3.64 6.49 4.79
N CYS A 124 4.70 5.92 5.34
CA CYS A 124 5.11 4.57 5.01
C CYS A 124 5.68 3.82 6.21
N ILE A 125 5.39 2.52 6.29
CA ILE A 125 5.95 1.58 7.25
C ILE A 125 6.61 0.47 6.44
N PHE A 126 7.92 0.32 6.59
CA PHE A 126 8.66 -0.83 6.07
C PHE A 126 8.68 -1.90 7.15
N PHE A 127 8.37 -3.12 6.79
CA PHE A 127 8.31 -4.21 7.75
C PHE A 127 8.88 -5.52 7.20
N SER A 128 9.34 -6.34 8.13
CA SER A 128 9.73 -7.73 7.98
C SER A 128 8.99 -8.56 9.05
N ASP A 129 9.67 -9.31 9.90
CA ASP A 129 9.12 -9.88 11.14
C ASP A 129 8.92 -8.80 12.24
N ARG A 130 9.36 -7.57 11.97
CA ARG A 130 9.27 -6.38 12.82
C ARG A 130 9.02 -5.13 11.96
N VAL A 131 8.74 -4.01 12.62
CA VAL A 131 8.77 -2.70 11.96
C VAL A 131 10.22 -2.27 11.78
N GLU A 132 10.67 -2.24 10.54
CA GLU A 132 12.04 -1.87 10.15
C GLU A 132 12.21 -0.34 10.07
N LYS A 133 11.23 0.35 9.52
CA LYS A 133 11.27 1.81 9.37
C LYS A 133 9.88 2.42 9.33
N PHE A 134 9.70 3.51 10.06
CA PHE A 134 8.49 4.33 9.99
C PHE A 134 8.80 5.70 9.42
N ILE A 135 8.08 6.09 8.38
CA ILE A 135 8.12 7.41 7.76
C ILE A 135 6.76 8.06 8.02
N PRO A 136 6.71 9.09 8.88
CA PRO A 136 5.44 9.73 9.25
C PRO A 136 4.77 10.42 8.06
N PRO A 137 3.43 10.49 8.05
CA PRO A 137 2.69 11.05 6.93
C PRO A 137 2.93 12.55 6.79
N LYS A 138 3.38 12.96 5.59
CA LYS A 138 3.59 14.36 5.20
C LYS A 138 3.09 14.59 3.77
N LYS A 139 2.81 15.84 3.44
CA LYS A 139 2.45 16.26 2.08
C LYS A 139 3.68 16.56 1.23
N GLY A 140 3.45 16.56 -0.06
CA GLY A 140 4.36 17.12 -1.05
C GLY A 140 5.21 16.08 -1.78
N ARG A 141 5.51 16.42 -3.02
CA ARG A 141 6.24 15.58 -3.95
C ARG A 141 7.63 15.16 -3.45
N SER A 142 8.36 16.08 -2.79
CA SER A 142 9.69 15.79 -2.26
C SER A 142 9.65 14.68 -1.20
N HIS A 143 8.60 14.64 -0.37
CA HIS A 143 8.41 13.60 0.62
C HIS A 143 8.16 12.24 -0.01
N ILE A 144 7.36 12.18 -1.09
CA ILE A 144 7.12 10.94 -1.83
C ILE A 144 8.39 10.43 -2.50
N LEU A 145 9.14 11.32 -3.14
CA LEU A 145 10.42 10.95 -3.75
C LEU A 145 11.41 10.41 -2.71
N MET A 146 11.40 10.96 -1.50
CA MET A 146 12.18 10.43 -0.38
C MET A 146 11.72 9.02 0.02
N ILE A 147 10.40 8.77 0.14
CA ILE A 147 9.86 7.43 0.42
C ILE A 147 10.30 6.41 -0.64
N ILE A 148 10.19 6.78 -1.94
CA ILE A 148 10.56 5.89 -3.04
C ILE A 148 12.06 5.61 -3.03
N ARG A 149 12.90 6.63 -2.81
CA ARG A 149 14.35 6.49 -2.68
C ARG A 149 14.71 5.53 -1.57
N GLU A 150 14.11 5.71 -0.39
CA GLU A 150 14.30 4.84 0.76
C GLU A 150 13.90 3.40 0.43
N LEU A 151 12.74 3.20 -0.20
CA LEU A 151 12.24 1.87 -0.56
C LEU A 151 13.16 1.13 -1.55
N ILE A 152 13.73 1.83 -2.53
CA ILE A 152 14.69 1.27 -3.48
C ILE A 152 15.98 0.83 -2.78
N GLY A 153 16.54 1.69 -1.93
CA GLY A 153 17.80 1.45 -1.25
C GLY A 153 17.71 0.59 0.00
N PHE A 154 16.49 0.30 0.49
CA PHE A 154 16.29 -0.33 1.79
C PHE A 154 16.85 -1.76 1.85
N ARG A 155 17.56 -2.04 2.93
CA ARG A 155 18.05 -3.37 3.30
C ARG A 155 17.48 -3.72 4.66
N PRO A 156 16.61 -4.74 4.75
CA PRO A 156 16.03 -5.15 6.02
C PRO A 156 17.09 -5.81 6.93
N GLU A 157 16.88 -5.67 8.22
CA GLU A 157 17.69 -6.36 9.22
C GLU A 157 17.26 -7.82 9.39
N SER A 158 15.98 -8.12 9.12
CA SER A 158 15.43 -9.47 9.18
C SER A 158 14.87 -9.93 7.83
N ALA A 159 14.95 -11.24 7.59
CA ALA A 159 14.43 -11.86 6.38
C ALA A 159 12.99 -12.40 6.53
N GLY A 160 12.53 -12.65 7.77
CA GLY A 160 11.19 -13.20 8.04
C GLY A 160 10.07 -12.22 7.84
N THR A 161 8.83 -12.70 7.79
CA THR A 161 7.62 -11.88 7.63
C THR A 161 6.67 -12.12 8.78
N LYS A 162 6.20 -11.04 9.44
CA LYS A 162 5.14 -11.05 10.46
C LYS A 162 4.18 -9.89 10.25
N LEU A 163 3.04 -10.18 9.66
CA LEU A 163 2.06 -9.17 9.25
C LEU A 163 1.34 -8.49 10.43
N SER A 164 1.18 -9.18 11.54
CA SER A 164 0.50 -8.63 12.72
C SER A 164 1.22 -7.41 13.31
N GLU A 165 2.56 -7.35 13.24
CA GLU A 165 3.36 -6.28 13.82
C GLU A 165 3.14 -4.91 13.16
N PRO A 166 3.28 -4.76 11.82
CA PRO A 166 3.06 -3.46 11.16
C PRO A 166 1.61 -2.99 11.28
N VAL A 167 0.64 -3.91 11.31
CA VAL A 167 -0.78 -3.58 11.48
C VAL A 167 -1.07 -3.06 12.89
N ARG A 168 -0.52 -3.68 13.94
CA ARG A 168 -0.59 -3.18 15.31
C ARG A 168 0.10 -1.83 15.46
N PHE A 169 1.29 -1.70 14.88
CA PHE A 169 2.06 -0.45 14.91
C PHE A 169 1.28 0.70 14.24
N LEU A 170 0.69 0.47 13.07
CA LEU A 170 -0.18 1.43 12.38
C LEU A 170 -1.28 1.97 13.32
N THR A 171 -1.99 1.06 13.99
CA THR A 171 -3.09 1.38 14.89
C THR A 171 -2.63 2.19 16.13
N ASN A 172 -1.37 2.00 16.53
CA ASN A 172 -0.78 2.72 17.66
C ASN A 172 -0.31 4.13 17.29
N VAL A 173 0.29 4.30 16.10
CA VAL A 173 0.86 5.60 15.68
C VAL A 173 -0.18 6.51 15.04
N ASN A 174 -1.18 5.96 14.32
CA ASN A 174 -2.24 6.72 13.69
C ASN A 174 -3.53 6.68 14.53
N LYS A 175 -3.84 7.81 15.18
CA LYS A 175 -5.08 7.94 15.97
C LYS A 175 -6.28 8.34 15.12
N LYS A 176 -6.05 8.97 13.96
CA LYS A 176 -7.08 9.35 13.00
C LYS A 176 -7.26 8.26 11.95
N ARG A 177 -8.48 8.12 11.43
CA ARG A 177 -8.77 7.21 10.33
C ARG A 177 -7.88 7.53 9.12
N CYS A 178 -7.28 6.52 8.53
CA CYS A 178 -6.45 6.63 7.33
C CYS A 178 -6.75 5.48 6.38
N THR A 179 -6.50 5.70 5.09
CA THR A 179 -6.51 4.63 4.10
C THR A 179 -5.14 3.96 4.08
N THR A 180 -5.10 2.66 4.20
CA THR A 180 -3.85 1.91 4.34
C THR A 180 -3.76 0.83 3.28
N PHE A 181 -2.69 0.85 2.50
CA PHE A 181 -2.37 -0.20 1.54
C PHE A 181 -1.27 -1.10 2.10
N ILE A 182 -1.54 -2.40 2.16
CA ILE A 182 -0.58 -3.41 2.61
C ILE A 182 -0.04 -4.11 1.36
N LEU A 183 1.23 -3.89 1.05
CA LEU A 183 1.91 -4.49 -0.10
C LEU A 183 2.79 -5.64 0.39
N SER A 184 2.35 -6.88 0.20
CA SER A 184 3.05 -8.10 0.64
C SER A 184 2.62 -9.29 -0.23
N ASP A 185 3.32 -10.41 -0.16
CA ASP A 185 2.81 -11.71 -0.60
C ASP A 185 1.86 -12.34 0.42
N PHE A 186 1.76 -11.73 1.62
CA PHE A 186 0.97 -12.19 2.76
C PHE A 186 1.39 -13.57 3.29
N MET A 187 2.59 -14.03 2.97
CA MET A 187 3.14 -15.28 3.51
C MET A 187 3.78 -15.02 4.86
N ASP A 188 3.01 -15.18 5.94
CA ASP A 188 3.49 -15.01 7.31
C ASP A 188 4.32 -16.23 7.73
N SER A 189 5.58 -16.00 8.11
CA SER A 189 6.51 -17.05 8.53
C SER A 189 6.26 -17.55 9.95
N THR A 190 5.52 -16.81 10.75
CA THR A 190 5.28 -17.17 12.15
C THR A 190 4.15 -18.18 12.32
N GLY A 191 3.23 -18.28 11.35
CA GLY A 191 2.05 -19.13 11.40
C GLY A 191 1.02 -18.74 12.47
N ASP A 192 1.19 -17.59 13.14
CA ASP A 192 0.27 -17.09 14.17
C ASP A 192 -0.92 -16.38 13.54
N LYS A 193 -1.85 -17.18 13.02
CA LYS A 193 -3.07 -16.70 12.36
C LYS A 193 -3.97 -15.90 13.32
N SER A 194 -4.02 -16.27 14.60
CA SER A 194 -4.85 -15.60 15.60
C SER A 194 -4.36 -14.17 15.83
N ALA A 195 -3.06 -13.97 15.99
CA ALA A 195 -2.48 -12.64 16.18
C ALA A 195 -2.69 -11.72 14.97
N LEU A 196 -2.66 -12.28 13.75
CA LEU A 196 -2.95 -11.52 12.54
C LEU A 196 -4.43 -11.16 12.44
N ASP A 197 -5.34 -12.10 12.69
CA ASP A 197 -6.78 -11.87 12.64
C ASP A 197 -7.21 -10.78 13.63
N ASP A 198 -6.73 -10.84 14.89
CA ASP A 198 -6.98 -9.83 15.91
C ASP A 198 -6.45 -8.45 15.50
N ALA A 199 -5.22 -8.40 14.94
CA ALA A 199 -4.64 -7.14 14.49
C ALA A 199 -5.44 -6.51 13.34
N LEU A 200 -5.84 -7.33 12.34
CA LEU A 200 -6.65 -6.88 11.19
C LEU A 200 -8.04 -6.41 11.62
N LYS A 201 -8.69 -7.13 12.55
CA LYS A 201 -10.00 -6.76 13.08
C LYS A 201 -9.97 -5.39 13.78
N ILE A 202 -8.97 -5.17 14.63
CA ILE A 202 -8.80 -3.88 15.33
C ILE A 202 -8.47 -2.77 14.33
N ALA A 203 -7.54 -3.01 13.41
CA ALA A 203 -7.14 -2.02 12.42
C ALA A 203 -8.27 -1.69 11.43
N GLY A 204 -9.01 -2.69 10.94
CA GLY A 204 -10.15 -2.52 10.04
C GLY A 204 -11.32 -1.74 10.67
N SER A 205 -11.46 -1.77 12.00
CA SER A 205 -12.44 -0.93 12.70
C SER A 205 -12.04 0.55 12.76
N LYS A 206 -10.74 0.85 12.69
CA LYS A 206 -10.18 2.21 12.84
C LYS A 206 -9.76 2.84 11.52
N HIS A 207 -9.33 2.05 10.56
CA HIS A 207 -8.74 2.45 9.29
C HIS A 207 -9.38 1.70 8.12
N ASP A 208 -9.23 2.21 6.92
CA ASP A 208 -9.65 1.54 5.70
C ASP A 208 -8.45 0.77 5.14
N LEU A 209 -8.52 -0.54 5.20
CA LEU A 209 -7.42 -1.42 4.81
C LEU A 209 -7.65 -1.99 3.41
N VAL A 210 -6.61 -1.97 2.58
CA VAL A 210 -6.58 -2.61 1.26
C VAL A 210 -5.32 -3.47 1.17
N GLY A 211 -5.49 -4.76 0.93
CA GLY A 211 -4.39 -5.70 0.71
C GLY A 211 -4.01 -5.76 -0.78
N ILE A 212 -2.76 -5.49 -1.11
CA ILE A 212 -2.22 -5.68 -2.46
C ILE A 212 -1.24 -6.83 -2.41
N ARG A 213 -1.66 -7.96 -2.93
CA ARG A 213 -0.84 -9.16 -2.97
C ARG A 213 0.08 -9.15 -4.17
N VAL A 214 1.39 -9.24 -3.90
CA VAL A 214 2.45 -9.26 -4.92
C VAL A 214 3.15 -10.61 -4.87
N TYR A 215 3.08 -11.39 -5.95
CA TYR A 215 3.70 -12.70 -6.03
C TYR A 215 4.34 -12.94 -7.40
N ASP A 216 5.24 -13.92 -7.46
CA ASP A 216 5.84 -14.38 -8.71
C ASP A 216 5.17 -15.69 -9.15
N PRO A 217 4.92 -15.94 -10.46
CA PRO A 217 4.32 -17.19 -10.93
C PRO A 217 5.10 -18.43 -10.54
N ARG A 218 6.42 -18.32 -10.40
CA ARG A 218 7.24 -19.45 -9.97
C ARG A 218 7.06 -19.81 -8.49
N GLU A 219 6.42 -18.93 -7.72
CA GLU A 219 5.97 -19.27 -6.36
C GLU A 219 4.70 -20.12 -6.37
N THR A 220 3.93 -20.08 -7.48
CA THR A 220 2.69 -20.86 -7.61
C THR A 220 2.93 -22.25 -8.16
N GLU A 221 3.91 -22.40 -9.07
CA GLU A 221 4.18 -23.65 -9.79
C GLU A 221 5.67 -23.85 -10.00
N LEU A 222 6.14 -25.06 -9.74
CA LEU A 222 7.51 -25.46 -10.07
C LEU A 222 7.60 -25.88 -11.55
N PRO A 223 8.61 -25.39 -12.29
CA PRO A 223 8.88 -25.87 -13.66
C PRO A 223 9.48 -27.29 -13.63
N ASP A 224 9.28 -28.03 -14.72
CA ASP A 224 9.97 -29.31 -14.93
C ASP A 224 11.39 -29.04 -15.47
N VAL A 225 12.38 -29.03 -14.57
CA VAL A 225 13.78 -28.71 -14.88
C VAL A 225 14.77 -29.67 -14.20
N GLY A 226 14.28 -30.85 -13.75
CA GLY A 226 15.10 -31.82 -13.06
C GLY A 226 15.27 -31.53 -11.58
N ILE A 227 16.42 -31.93 -11.04
CA ILE A 227 16.75 -31.76 -9.63
C ILE A 227 17.29 -30.33 -9.43
N VAL A 228 16.65 -29.56 -8.53
CA VAL A 228 17.03 -28.17 -8.21
C VAL A 228 17.21 -27.98 -6.71
N GLU A 229 18.14 -27.12 -6.33
CA GLU A 229 18.25 -26.65 -4.96
C GLU A 229 17.28 -25.46 -4.75
N LEU A 230 16.22 -25.66 -3.97
CA LEU A 230 15.35 -24.59 -3.52
C LEU A 230 15.89 -24.01 -2.22
N LYS A 231 16.01 -22.69 -2.19
CA LYS A 231 16.38 -21.94 -0.99
C LYS A 231 15.17 -21.16 -0.48
N ASP A 232 14.79 -21.41 0.75
CA ASP A 232 13.80 -20.59 1.43
C ASP A 232 14.37 -19.18 1.68
N ALA A 233 13.70 -18.17 1.18
CA ALA A 233 14.18 -16.79 1.22
C ALA A 233 14.21 -16.18 2.63
N GLU A 234 13.38 -16.70 3.54
CA GLU A 234 13.26 -16.21 4.91
C GLU A 234 14.16 -16.95 5.88
N SER A 235 14.12 -18.29 5.88
CA SER A 235 14.91 -19.10 6.80
C SER A 235 16.33 -19.40 6.27
N GLY A 236 16.56 -19.18 4.97
CA GLY A 236 17.80 -19.56 4.29
C GLY A 236 18.01 -21.06 4.12
N ARG A 237 17.04 -21.89 4.56
CA ARG A 237 17.10 -23.35 4.46
C ARG A 237 17.11 -23.80 3.00
N LYS A 238 17.97 -24.75 2.70
CA LYS A 238 18.13 -25.33 1.36
C LYS A 238 17.58 -26.76 1.33
N VAL A 239 16.85 -27.08 0.28
CA VAL A 239 16.27 -28.39 0.06
C VAL A 239 16.46 -28.77 -1.41
N TRP A 240 16.95 -29.98 -1.67
CA TRP A 240 17.00 -30.54 -3.01
C TRP A 240 15.63 -31.12 -3.36
N VAL A 241 15.09 -30.73 -4.51
CA VAL A 241 13.76 -31.12 -4.97
C VAL A 241 13.87 -31.65 -6.41
N ASP A 242 13.34 -32.82 -6.65
CA ASP A 242 13.20 -33.38 -8.01
C ASP A 242 11.91 -32.85 -8.64
N THR A 243 12.07 -31.84 -9.48
CA THR A 243 10.95 -31.22 -10.18
C THR A 243 10.48 -31.99 -11.43
N SER A 244 11.19 -33.08 -11.83
CA SER A 244 10.72 -33.99 -12.89
C SER A 244 9.50 -34.79 -12.41
N SER A 245 9.39 -35.03 -11.10
CA SER A 245 8.27 -35.72 -10.49
C SER A 245 7.00 -34.86 -10.54
N ARG A 246 6.00 -35.32 -11.29
CA ARG A 246 4.68 -34.63 -11.35
C ARG A 246 4.03 -34.54 -9.97
N ALA A 247 4.14 -35.60 -9.16
CA ALA A 247 3.59 -35.61 -7.81
C ALA A 247 4.18 -34.50 -6.91
N VAL A 248 5.48 -34.21 -7.06
CA VAL A 248 6.14 -33.12 -6.34
C VAL A 248 5.62 -31.75 -6.79
N ARG A 249 5.48 -31.54 -8.11
CA ARG A 249 4.93 -30.29 -8.65
C ARG A 249 3.49 -30.07 -8.22
N ASP A 250 2.64 -31.11 -8.33
CA ASP A 250 1.23 -31.04 -7.92
C ASP A 250 1.08 -30.76 -6.41
N HIS A 251 1.93 -31.39 -5.58
CA HIS A 251 1.94 -31.12 -4.13
C HIS A 251 2.35 -29.68 -3.81
N TYR A 252 3.35 -29.15 -4.51
CA TYR A 252 3.79 -27.76 -4.34
C TYR A 252 2.68 -26.78 -4.70
N ALA A 253 2.06 -26.96 -5.87
CA ALA A 253 0.96 -26.12 -6.32
C ALA A 253 -0.24 -26.19 -5.38
N ALA A 254 -0.63 -27.38 -4.92
CA ALA A 254 -1.72 -27.55 -3.95
C ALA A 254 -1.40 -26.88 -2.61
N SER A 255 -0.15 -26.96 -2.15
CA SER A 255 0.29 -26.29 -0.91
C SER A 255 0.22 -24.77 -1.02
N TRP A 256 0.60 -24.21 -2.17
CA TRP A 256 0.46 -22.77 -2.43
C TRP A 256 -1.00 -22.33 -2.48
N GLN A 257 -1.85 -23.06 -3.22
CA GLN A 257 -3.29 -22.78 -3.32
C GLN A 257 -3.97 -22.79 -1.96
N ARG A 258 -3.65 -23.79 -1.13
CA ARG A 258 -4.22 -23.88 0.24
C ARG A 258 -3.84 -22.65 1.07
N ARG A 259 -2.55 -22.28 1.12
CA ARG A 259 -2.08 -21.10 1.85
C ARG A 259 -2.69 -19.82 1.31
N SER A 260 -2.78 -19.69 -0.01
CA SER A 260 -3.42 -18.58 -0.69
C SER A 260 -4.89 -18.44 -0.28
N GLY A 261 -5.65 -19.52 -0.32
CA GLY A 261 -7.06 -19.53 0.08
C GLY A 261 -7.28 -19.17 1.55
N GLU A 262 -6.39 -19.63 2.45
CA GLU A 262 -6.44 -19.29 3.88
C GLU A 262 -6.24 -17.78 4.10
N ILE A 263 -5.30 -17.18 3.40
CA ILE A 263 -5.04 -15.73 3.47
C ILE A 263 -6.24 -14.94 2.94
N GLU A 264 -6.76 -15.32 1.78
CA GLU A 264 -7.93 -14.67 1.20
C GLU A 264 -9.16 -14.77 2.12
N ALA A 265 -9.37 -15.93 2.73
CA ALA A 265 -10.45 -16.12 3.71
C ALA A 265 -10.28 -15.20 4.93
N THR A 266 -9.05 -15.06 5.45
CA THR A 266 -8.75 -14.17 6.58
C THR A 266 -8.98 -12.71 6.23
N LEU A 267 -8.51 -12.25 5.07
CA LEU A 267 -8.71 -10.87 4.61
C LEU A 267 -10.20 -10.56 4.39
N LYS A 268 -10.93 -11.48 3.72
CA LYS A 268 -12.36 -11.36 3.49
C LYS A 268 -13.17 -11.37 4.78
N HIS A 269 -12.80 -12.23 5.75
CA HIS A 269 -13.45 -12.27 7.07
C HIS A 269 -13.36 -10.91 7.77
N ASN A 270 -12.23 -10.24 7.67
CA ASN A 270 -11.98 -8.92 8.23
C ASN A 270 -12.46 -7.75 7.34
N ARG A 271 -13.19 -8.03 6.25
CA ARG A 271 -13.72 -7.03 5.29
C ARG A 271 -12.64 -6.14 4.69
N ILE A 272 -11.47 -6.73 4.41
CA ILE A 272 -10.35 -6.05 3.76
C ILE A 272 -10.45 -6.30 2.27
N ASP A 273 -10.51 -5.22 1.50
CA ASP A 273 -10.48 -5.30 0.03
C ASP A 273 -9.12 -5.79 -0.44
N THR A 274 -9.11 -6.66 -1.43
CA THR A 274 -7.87 -7.25 -1.93
C THR A 274 -7.72 -7.07 -3.43
N ALA A 275 -6.50 -6.74 -3.86
CA ALA A 275 -6.07 -6.75 -5.24
C ALA A 275 -4.87 -7.70 -5.40
N MET A 276 -4.81 -8.41 -6.52
CA MET A 276 -3.67 -9.28 -6.84
C MET A 276 -2.90 -8.71 -8.02
N THR A 277 -1.57 -8.79 -7.92
CA THR A 277 -0.70 -8.43 -9.03
C THR A 277 0.46 -9.41 -9.14
N VAL A 278 0.90 -9.64 -10.36
CA VAL A 278 1.91 -10.65 -10.72
C VAL A 278 3.14 -9.97 -11.27
N SER A 279 4.33 -10.48 -10.95
CA SER A 279 5.60 -9.83 -11.27
C SER A 279 5.90 -9.63 -12.76
N TYR A 280 5.20 -10.30 -13.65
CA TYR A 280 5.39 -10.14 -15.11
C TYR A 280 4.29 -9.35 -15.81
N THR A 281 3.22 -8.95 -15.12
CA THR A 281 2.14 -8.21 -15.77
C THR A 281 2.64 -6.81 -16.14
N HIS A 282 2.61 -6.49 -17.42
CA HIS A 282 2.82 -5.12 -17.89
C HIS A 282 1.64 -4.27 -17.39
N LEU A 283 1.93 -3.36 -16.50
CA LEU A 283 1.04 -2.25 -16.17
C LEU A 283 1.08 -1.22 -17.29
#